data_4a41a432258c28fe2e7806080ee5dc45
#
_entry.id   4a41a432258c28fe2e7806080ee5dc45
#
_cell.length_a   1.000
_cell.length_b   1.000
_cell.length_c   1.000
_cell.angle_alpha   90.00
_cell.angle_beta   90.00
_cell.angle_gamma   90.00
#
_symmetry.space_group_name_H-M   'P 1'
#
loop_
_entity.id
_entity.type
_entity.pdbx_description
1 polymer ?
#
loop_
_entity_poly.entity_id
_entity_poly.type
_entity_poly.pdbx_seq_one_letter_code
_entity_poly.pdbx_strand_id
1 'polypeptide(L)'
;MKVTDMTLRYRKFKRTWGMYYAFDTVTGNSVSLKTRVRTEADKKVNAMNETERVPAISLGLARVYLNATDPKLATRTWQEVMEHIVAKKTDETRRRWETAIKDANFDCIRRVCVAETRPEHFDKALADGKVSSNVYLRRIHNHALGMEWLLKSVIPRLQWPKPVYKEKRAITAEEHAAILAAEVNAERKVFYQLCWHLGGSQGDIACLRGEDVDWENSTVSFTRKKTKVPVIVRLGSEALNLLKDLPAEGPLFPYLAAVRAGDRATEFRSRCRQLNINGVTLHSYRYAWAERALKCG
;
A
#
# COMPACT_ATOMS: atom_id res chain seq x y z
N MET A 1 19.52 -5.87 56.26
CA MET A 1 19.03 -6.23 54.92
C MET A 1 20.21 -6.69 54.10
N LYS A 2 20.35 -8.00 53.86
CA LYS A 2 21.45 -8.57 53.04
C LYS A 2 21.21 -8.14 51.58
N VAL A 3 22.14 -7.36 51.01
CA VAL A 3 22.21 -7.10 49.61
C VAL A 3 22.51 -8.43 48.92
N THR A 4 21.56 -9.00 48.24
CA THR A 4 21.71 -10.21 47.43
C THR A 4 22.73 -9.88 46.33
N ASP A 5 23.85 -10.62 46.36
CA ASP A 5 24.91 -10.58 45.37
C ASP A 5 24.36 -10.95 44.01
N MET A 6 24.04 -9.93 43.20
CA MET A 6 23.52 -10.14 41.86
C MET A 6 24.69 -10.56 40.96
N THR A 7 24.77 -11.83 40.66
CA THR A 7 25.76 -12.43 39.75
C THR A 7 25.67 -11.72 38.37
N LEU A 8 26.75 -11.01 38.04
CA LEU A 8 26.91 -10.33 36.75
C LEU A 8 26.94 -11.40 35.64
N ARG A 9 26.14 -11.19 34.59
CA ARG A 9 26.07 -12.10 33.42
C ARG A 9 27.40 -12.15 32.68
N TYR A 10 28.00 -10.98 32.43
CA TYR A 10 29.28 -10.90 31.72
C TYR A 10 30.43 -10.67 32.69
N ARG A 11 31.46 -11.55 32.60
CA ARG A 11 32.69 -11.46 33.42
C ARG A 11 33.89 -11.22 32.52
N LYS A 12 34.68 -10.20 32.85
CA LYS A 12 35.91 -9.86 32.14
C LYS A 12 37.03 -10.84 32.47
N PHE A 13 37.76 -11.28 31.45
CA PHE A 13 39.03 -11.97 31.63
C PHE A 13 40.06 -11.57 30.56
N LYS A 14 41.34 -11.80 30.83
CA LYS A 14 42.41 -11.49 29.91
C LYS A 14 43.06 -12.79 29.44
N ARG A 15 43.23 -12.93 28.11
CA ARG A 15 43.97 -14.08 27.56
C ARG A 15 45.47 -13.84 27.57
N THR A 16 46.25 -14.91 27.43
CA THR A 16 47.74 -14.91 27.50
C THR A 16 48.37 -13.92 26.51
N TRP A 17 47.77 -13.69 25.36
CA TRP A 17 48.21 -12.69 24.34
C TRP A 17 47.80 -11.25 24.63
N GLY A 18 47.27 -10.97 25.81
CA GLY A 18 47.04 -9.63 26.31
C GLY A 18 45.67 -9.02 25.98
N MET A 19 44.83 -9.65 25.16
CA MET A 19 43.48 -9.16 24.81
C MET A 19 42.46 -9.51 25.90
N TYR A 20 41.51 -8.57 26.13
CA TYR A 20 40.40 -8.77 27.04
C TYR A 20 39.19 -9.38 26.34
N TYR A 21 38.47 -10.21 27.05
CA TYR A 21 37.25 -10.91 26.63
C TYR A 21 36.19 -10.78 27.71
N ALA A 22 34.92 -10.82 27.29
CA ALA A 22 33.77 -11.00 28.16
C ALA A 22 33.30 -12.46 28.08
N PHE A 23 33.16 -13.10 29.20
CA PHE A 23 32.61 -14.44 29.36
C PHE A 23 31.13 -14.30 29.75
N ASP A 24 30.21 -14.87 28.96
CA ASP A 24 28.79 -14.93 29.26
C ASP A 24 28.51 -16.15 30.15
N THR A 25 28.12 -15.91 31.38
CA THR A 25 27.89 -16.97 32.40
C THR A 25 26.60 -17.77 32.10
N VAL A 26 25.71 -17.29 31.23
CA VAL A 26 24.48 -17.97 30.86
C VAL A 26 24.69 -18.89 29.65
N THR A 27 25.37 -18.39 28.60
CA THR A 27 25.57 -19.17 27.37
C THR A 27 26.89 -19.93 27.34
N GLY A 28 27.84 -19.65 28.26
CA GLY A 28 29.19 -20.23 28.30
C GLY A 28 30.12 -19.70 27.20
N ASN A 29 29.69 -18.75 26.39
CA ASN A 29 30.47 -18.21 25.29
C ASN A 29 31.34 -17.03 25.71
N SER A 30 32.46 -16.82 24.97
CA SER A 30 33.37 -15.70 25.20
C SER A 30 33.44 -14.81 23.97
N VAL A 31 33.26 -13.50 24.16
CA VAL A 31 33.33 -12.48 23.09
C VAL A 31 34.55 -11.59 23.31
N SER A 32 35.30 -11.33 22.24
CA SER A 32 36.46 -10.42 22.31
C SER A 32 36.00 -8.98 22.50
N LEU A 33 36.59 -8.28 23.46
CA LEU A 33 36.34 -6.84 23.70
C LEU A 33 37.17 -5.93 22.78
N LYS A 34 38.01 -6.53 21.91
CA LYS A 34 38.88 -5.84 20.94
C LYS A 34 39.71 -4.72 21.58
N THR A 35 40.18 -4.94 22.80
CA THR A 35 41.05 -4.01 23.52
C THR A 35 42.06 -4.76 24.40
N ARG A 36 43.25 -4.13 24.60
CA ARG A 36 44.28 -4.56 25.56
C ARG A 36 44.29 -3.66 26.79
N VAL A 37 43.52 -2.59 26.80
CA VAL A 37 43.45 -1.59 27.87
C VAL A 37 42.39 -2.01 28.87
N ARG A 38 42.80 -2.15 30.14
CA ARG A 38 41.93 -2.64 31.23
C ARG A 38 40.69 -1.73 31.44
N THR A 39 40.92 -0.42 31.44
CA THR A 39 39.85 0.56 31.69
C THR A 39 38.77 0.56 30.55
N GLU A 40 39.17 0.35 29.31
CA GLU A 40 38.25 0.18 28.20
C GLU A 40 37.47 -1.14 28.30
N ALA A 41 38.15 -2.23 28.70
CA ALA A 41 37.51 -3.51 28.90
C ALA A 41 36.47 -3.45 30.02
N ASP A 42 36.76 -2.74 31.10
CA ASP A 42 35.83 -2.54 32.22
C ASP A 42 34.60 -1.74 31.76
N LYS A 43 34.81 -0.65 31.00
CA LYS A 43 33.70 0.13 30.44
C LYS A 43 32.79 -0.72 29.54
N LYS A 44 33.37 -1.54 28.67
CA LYS A 44 32.62 -2.42 27.75
C LYS A 44 31.85 -3.51 28.49
N VAL A 45 32.44 -4.19 29.47
CA VAL A 45 31.75 -5.23 30.23
C VAL A 45 30.67 -4.65 31.13
N ASN A 46 30.93 -3.49 31.76
CA ASN A 46 29.91 -2.80 32.55
C ASN A 46 28.73 -2.39 31.66
N ALA A 47 28.96 -1.84 30.46
CA ALA A 47 27.92 -1.53 29.50
C ALA A 47 27.10 -2.77 29.08
N MET A 48 27.77 -3.94 28.87
CA MET A 48 27.09 -5.21 28.58
C MET A 48 26.21 -5.66 29.76
N ASN A 49 26.65 -5.55 30.97
CA ASN A 49 25.88 -5.91 32.16
C ASN A 49 24.75 -4.93 32.45
N GLU A 50 24.96 -3.64 32.21
CA GLU A 50 23.91 -2.63 32.34
C GLU A 50 22.84 -2.76 31.24
N THR A 51 23.21 -3.18 30.03
CA THR A 51 22.32 -3.50 28.93
C THR A 51 21.32 -4.61 29.30
N GLU A 52 21.77 -5.60 30.06
CA GLU A 52 20.91 -6.67 30.60
C GLU A 52 20.01 -6.19 31.76
N ARG A 53 20.50 -5.25 32.57
CA ARG A 53 19.74 -4.73 33.72
C ARG A 53 18.62 -3.76 33.33
N VAL A 54 18.80 -3.01 32.26
CA VAL A 54 17.87 -1.98 31.87
C VAL A 54 17.72 -1.99 30.33
N PRO A 55 16.69 -2.68 29.79
CA PRO A 55 16.39 -2.70 28.36
C PRO A 55 16.30 -1.30 27.71
N ALA A 56 15.93 -0.29 28.50
CA ALA A 56 15.89 1.11 28.07
C ALA A 56 17.29 1.71 27.80
N ILE A 57 18.34 1.24 28.51
CA ILE A 57 19.74 1.68 28.29
C ILE A 57 20.32 1.02 27.03
N SER A 58 19.94 -0.21 26.75
CA SER A 58 20.27 -0.92 25.51
C SER A 58 19.73 -0.17 24.28
N LEU A 59 18.51 0.31 24.35
CA LEU A 59 17.92 1.20 23.37
C LEU A 59 18.64 2.55 23.28
N GLY A 60 19.05 3.12 24.42
CA GLY A 60 19.80 4.37 24.48
C GLY A 60 21.19 4.28 23.83
N LEU A 61 21.93 3.19 24.09
CA LEU A 61 23.24 2.95 23.46
C LEU A 61 23.12 2.65 21.96
N ALA A 62 22.12 1.87 21.55
CA ALA A 62 21.82 1.66 20.14
C ALA A 62 21.48 3.00 19.45
N ARG A 63 20.72 3.87 20.11
CA ARG A 63 20.42 5.22 19.64
C ARG A 63 21.66 6.07 19.43
N VAL A 64 22.62 6.07 20.37
CA VAL A 64 23.88 6.82 20.25
C VAL A 64 24.72 6.32 19.08
N TYR A 65 24.78 5.00 18.86
CA TYR A 65 25.49 4.42 17.70
C TYR A 65 24.82 4.74 16.36
N LEU A 66 23.50 4.72 16.33
CA LEU A 66 22.72 5.01 15.11
C LEU A 66 22.67 6.52 14.81
N ASN A 67 22.70 7.37 15.83
CA ASN A 67 22.75 8.83 15.69
C ASN A 67 24.04 9.35 15.07
N ALA A 68 25.09 8.54 14.99
CA ALA A 68 26.33 8.92 14.30
C ALA A 68 26.12 9.07 12.79
N THR A 69 25.10 8.40 12.22
CA THR A 69 24.77 8.43 10.78
C THR A 69 23.49 9.20 10.47
N ASP A 70 22.49 9.17 11.35
CA ASP A 70 21.23 9.95 11.22
C ASP A 70 20.75 10.44 12.60
N PRO A 71 20.96 11.73 12.94
CA PRO A 71 20.54 12.29 14.22
C PRO A 71 19.05 12.16 14.53
N LYS A 72 18.20 12.05 13.49
CA LYS A 72 16.75 11.88 13.64
C LYS A 72 16.33 10.43 13.87
N LEU A 73 17.21 9.45 13.74
CA LEU A 73 16.85 8.04 13.82
C LEU A 73 16.18 7.68 15.17
N ALA A 74 16.67 8.28 16.27
CA ALA A 74 16.14 8.05 17.60
C ALA A 74 14.79 8.72 17.90
N THR A 75 14.48 9.80 17.20
CA THR A 75 13.29 10.65 17.48
C THR A 75 12.26 10.60 16.37
N ARG A 76 12.59 10.01 15.20
CA ARG A 76 11.70 9.95 14.05
C ARG A 76 10.41 9.23 14.41
N THR A 77 9.28 9.88 14.15
CA THR A 77 7.93 9.37 14.40
C THR A 77 7.33 8.73 13.15
N TRP A 78 6.29 7.91 13.31
CA TRP A 78 5.54 7.39 12.18
C TRP A 78 4.83 8.49 11.38
N GLN A 79 4.49 9.62 12.00
CA GLN A 79 3.97 10.78 11.28
C GLN A 79 4.99 11.31 10.26
N GLU A 80 6.25 11.47 10.67
CA GLU A 80 7.32 11.91 9.77
C GLU A 80 7.58 10.90 8.63
N VAL A 81 7.47 9.59 8.90
CA VAL A 81 7.54 8.56 7.85
C VAL A 81 6.42 8.73 6.83
N MET A 82 5.17 8.94 7.28
CA MET A 82 4.02 9.15 6.41
C MET A 82 4.18 10.42 5.56
N GLU A 83 4.59 11.53 6.16
CA GLU A 83 4.84 12.80 5.48
C GLU A 83 5.95 12.67 4.44
N HIS A 84 7.03 11.98 4.76
CA HIS A 84 8.12 11.73 3.82
C HIS A 84 7.66 10.91 2.60
N ILE A 85 6.77 9.92 2.81
CA ILE A 85 6.18 9.17 1.70
C ILE A 85 5.35 10.10 0.82
N VAL A 86 4.49 10.94 1.42
CA VAL A 86 3.64 11.89 0.69
C VAL A 86 4.48 12.87 -0.13
N ALA A 87 5.56 13.41 0.45
CA ALA A 87 6.44 14.37 -0.22
C ALA A 87 7.08 13.78 -1.49
N LYS A 88 7.32 12.47 -1.55
CA LYS A 88 7.89 11.77 -2.71
C LYS A 88 6.86 11.35 -3.77
N LYS A 89 5.58 11.63 -3.56
CA LYS A 89 4.51 11.26 -4.51
C LYS A 89 4.06 12.48 -5.30
N THR A 90 3.58 12.21 -6.50
CA THR A 90 3.05 13.23 -7.42
C THR A 90 1.59 12.97 -7.73
N ASP A 91 0.90 14.00 -8.19
CA ASP A 91 -0.45 13.95 -8.77
C ASP A 91 -1.48 13.16 -7.95
N GLU A 92 -2.24 12.34 -8.63
CA GLU A 92 -3.31 11.51 -8.06
C GLU A 92 -2.79 10.53 -6.98
N THR A 93 -1.54 10.07 -7.11
CA THR A 93 -0.91 9.20 -6.10
C THR A 93 -0.68 9.95 -4.81
N ARG A 94 -0.24 11.21 -4.88
CA ARG A 94 -0.07 12.08 -3.72
C ARG A 94 -1.40 12.30 -2.99
N ARG A 95 -2.47 12.68 -3.71
CA ARG A 95 -3.81 12.86 -3.12
C ARG A 95 -4.31 11.62 -2.39
N ARG A 96 -4.08 10.43 -2.95
CA ARG A 96 -4.44 9.15 -2.30
C ARG A 96 -3.67 8.93 -1.01
N TRP A 97 -2.38 9.24 -1.00
CA TRP A 97 -1.58 9.13 0.20
C TRP A 97 -1.97 10.17 1.25
N GLU A 98 -2.21 11.42 0.86
CA GLU A 98 -2.70 12.48 1.77
C GLU A 98 -4.03 12.09 2.44
N THR A 99 -4.91 11.41 1.71
CA THR A 99 -6.15 10.86 2.29
C THR A 99 -5.87 9.67 3.19
N ALA A 100 -5.02 8.75 2.76
CA ALA A 100 -4.74 7.51 3.49
C ALA A 100 -4.03 7.76 4.84
N ILE A 101 -3.10 8.70 4.90
CA ILE A 101 -2.42 9.04 6.15
C ILE A 101 -3.31 9.75 7.17
N LYS A 102 -4.49 10.24 6.78
CA LYS A 102 -5.50 10.81 7.68
C LYS A 102 -6.41 9.75 8.31
N ASP A 103 -6.19 8.47 8.01
CA ASP A 103 -6.96 7.38 8.64
C ASP A 103 -6.77 7.41 10.16
N ALA A 104 -7.89 7.49 10.89
CA ALA A 104 -7.90 7.54 12.35
C ALA A 104 -7.25 6.30 13.00
N ASN A 105 -7.24 5.15 12.28
CA ASN A 105 -6.55 3.95 12.76
C ASN A 105 -5.04 4.17 12.97
N PHE A 106 -4.45 5.17 12.34
CA PHE A 106 -3.04 5.51 12.51
C PHE A 106 -2.77 6.48 13.68
N ASP A 107 -3.80 7.03 14.31
CA ASP A 107 -3.62 8.00 15.38
C ASP A 107 -2.86 7.40 16.58
N CYS A 108 -3.06 6.11 16.84
CA CYS A 108 -2.38 5.39 17.91
C CYS A 108 -0.86 5.24 17.68
N ILE A 109 -0.37 5.39 16.44
CA ILE A 109 1.05 5.25 16.12
C ILE A 109 1.72 6.56 15.71
N ARG A 110 0.99 7.61 15.34
CA ARG A 110 1.55 8.85 14.77
C ARG A 110 2.72 9.40 15.55
N ARG A 111 2.57 9.47 16.88
CA ARG A 111 3.56 10.06 17.79
C ARG A 111 4.56 9.04 18.34
N VAL A 112 4.40 7.77 18.00
CA VAL A 112 5.33 6.72 18.42
C VAL A 112 6.62 6.83 17.61
N CYS A 113 7.75 6.80 18.29
CA CYS A 113 9.05 6.73 17.62
C CYS A 113 9.18 5.41 16.87
N VAL A 114 9.70 5.46 15.64
CA VAL A 114 9.90 4.28 14.79
C VAL A 114 10.76 3.24 15.52
N ALA A 115 11.82 3.69 16.16
CA ALA A 115 12.74 2.84 16.91
C ALA A 115 12.13 2.18 18.17
N GLU A 116 11.04 2.74 18.71
CA GLU A 116 10.36 2.25 19.92
C GLU A 116 9.12 1.42 19.60
N THR A 117 8.85 1.21 18.32
CA THR A 117 7.62 0.53 17.88
C THR A 117 7.65 -0.95 18.29
N ARG A 118 6.54 -1.37 18.90
CA ARG A 118 6.26 -2.76 19.29
C ARG A 118 5.14 -3.33 18.44
N PRO A 119 5.01 -4.66 18.33
CA PRO A 119 3.91 -5.30 17.59
C PRO A 119 2.52 -4.80 18.02
N GLU A 120 2.31 -4.59 19.32
CA GLU A 120 1.01 -4.17 19.89
C GLU A 120 0.53 -2.81 19.37
N HIS A 121 1.46 -1.93 18.98
CA HIS A 121 1.11 -0.66 18.36
C HIS A 121 0.46 -0.86 16.99
N PHE A 122 0.97 -1.81 16.22
CA PHE A 122 0.44 -2.14 14.89
C PHE A 122 -0.83 -2.99 14.98
N ASP A 123 -0.91 -3.92 15.93
CA ASP A 123 -2.12 -4.69 16.20
C ASP A 123 -3.30 -3.76 16.51
N LYS A 124 -3.07 -2.73 17.32
CA LYS A 124 -4.07 -1.70 17.62
C LYS A 124 -4.49 -0.93 16.37
N ALA A 125 -3.55 -0.56 15.50
CA ALA A 125 -3.84 0.14 14.24
C ALA A 125 -4.60 -0.74 13.23
N LEU A 126 -4.50 -2.07 13.36
CA LEU A 126 -5.11 -3.06 12.48
C LEU A 126 -6.40 -3.66 13.06
N ALA A 127 -6.80 -3.30 14.29
CA ALA A 127 -7.92 -3.90 15.01
C ALA A 127 -9.25 -3.81 14.24
N ASP A 128 -9.49 -2.73 13.49
CA ASP A 128 -10.71 -2.54 12.68
C ASP A 128 -10.80 -3.45 11.45
N GLY A 129 -9.76 -4.19 11.11
CA GLY A 129 -9.70 -5.10 9.95
C GLY A 129 -9.88 -4.43 8.58
N LYS A 130 -9.77 -3.10 8.48
CA LYS A 130 -9.92 -2.37 7.21
C LYS A 130 -8.79 -2.71 6.24
N VAL A 131 -9.16 -3.10 5.02
CA VAL A 131 -8.21 -3.43 3.95
C VAL A 131 -7.27 -2.27 3.63
N SER A 132 -7.80 -1.04 3.54
CA SER A 132 -7.00 0.15 3.24
C SER A 132 -5.95 0.42 4.32
N SER A 133 -6.35 0.42 5.59
CA SER A 133 -5.45 0.65 6.72
C SER A 133 -4.33 -0.39 6.75
N ASN A 134 -4.66 -1.68 6.54
CA ASN A 134 -3.67 -2.75 6.45
C ASN A 134 -2.66 -2.52 5.31
N VAL A 135 -3.16 -2.26 4.09
CA VAL A 135 -2.31 -2.06 2.91
C VAL A 135 -1.39 -0.85 3.08
N TYR A 136 -1.91 0.27 3.61
CA TYR A 136 -1.11 1.47 3.81
C TYR A 136 -0.13 1.33 4.96
N LEU A 137 -0.54 0.75 6.11
CA LEU A 137 0.37 0.50 7.23
C LEU A 137 1.54 -0.39 6.81
N ARG A 138 1.27 -1.44 6.05
CA ARG A 138 2.32 -2.31 5.50
C ARG A 138 3.28 -1.56 4.58
N ARG A 139 2.79 -0.63 3.78
CA ARG A 139 3.63 0.21 2.91
C ARG A 139 4.47 1.20 3.70
N ILE A 140 3.90 1.82 4.74
CA ILE A 140 4.59 2.73 5.65
C ILE A 140 5.70 1.98 6.38
N HIS A 141 5.40 0.80 6.93
CA HIS A 141 6.37 -0.08 7.58
C HIS A 141 7.52 -0.48 6.64
N ASN A 142 7.19 -0.95 5.44
CA ASN A 142 8.21 -1.37 4.47
C ASN A 142 9.05 -0.18 3.97
N HIS A 143 8.47 1.03 3.93
CA HIS A 143 9.23 2.24 3.62
C HIS A 143 10.23 2.55 4.71
N ALA A 144 9.84 2.48 5.98
CA ALA A 144 10.75 2.70 7.11
C ALA A 144 11.88 1.67 7.15
N LEU A 145 11.59 0.39 6.84
CA LEU A 145 12.61 -0.66 6.68
C LEU A 145 13.57 -0.36 5.52
N GLY A 146 13.05 -0.01 4.34
CA GLY A 146 13.88 0.29 3.16
C GLY A 146 14.71 1.56 3.27
N MET A 147 14.32 2.47 4.18
CA MET A 147 15.10 3.66 4.52
C MET A 147 16.06 3.45 5.70
N GLU A 148 16.14 2.23 6.21
CA GLU A 148 16.94 1.86 7.39
C GLU A 148 16.57 2.64 8.68
N TRP A 149 15.36 3.24 8.71
CA TRP A 149 14.82 3.91 9.90
C TRP A 149 14.23 2.92 10.91
N LEU A 150 13.91 1.73 10.46
CA LEU A 150 13.48 0.59 11.25
C LEU A 150 14.44 -0.57 11.02
N LEU A 151 15.12 -1.02 12.07
CA LEU A 151 16.18 -2.02 11.96
C LEU A 151 15.67 -3.44 11.68
N LYS A 152 14.46 -3.73 12.14
CA LYS A 152 13.80 -5.02 11.94
C LYS A 152 12.30 -4.86 11.77
N SER A 153 11.67 -5.84 11.14
CA SER A 153 10.21 -5.84 10.98
C SER A 153 9.51 -5.85 12.34
N VAL A 154 8.54 -4.94 12.50
CA VAL A 154 7.68 -4.88 13.70
C VAL A 154 6.80 -6.13 13.75
N ILE A 155 6.13 -6.47 12.64
CA ILE A 155 5.38 -7.71 12.48
C ILE A 155 6.08 -8.54 11.39
N PRO A 156 6.49 -9.79 11.69
CA PRO A 156 7.07 -10.68 10.69
C PRO A 156 6.14 -10.87 9.49
N ARG A 157 6.72 -11.00 8.29
CA ARG A 157 5.95 -11.09 7.03
C ARG A 157 4.86 -12.18 7.07
N LEU A 158 5.13 -13.30 7.69
CA LEU A 158 4.19 -14.43 7.80
C LEU A 158 3.05 -14.17 8.79
N GLN A 159 3.28 -13.31 9.78
CA GLN A 159 2.30 -12.96 10.82
C GLN A 159 1.50 -11.71 10.46
N TRP A 160 1.83 -11.03 9.35
CA TRP A 160 1.08 -9.86 8.93
C TRP A 160 -0.35 -10.26 8.53
N PRO A 161 -1.40 -9.63 9.11
CA PRO A 161 -2.78 -9.98 8.81
C PRO A 161 -3.07 -9.91 7.32
N LYS A 162 -3.71 -10.93 6.77
CA LYS A 162 -4.12 -10.93 5.36
C LYS A 162 -5.35 -10.06 5.19
N PRO A 163 -5.34 -9.06 4.28
CA PRO A 163 -6.54 -8.27 4.03
C PRO A 163 -7.61 -9.13 3.35
N VAL A 164 -8.83 -9.08 3.88
CA VAL A 164 -9.99 -9.76 3.29
C VAL A 164 -10.66 -8.81 2.31
N TYR A 165 -10.52 -9.09 1.02
CA TYR A 165 -11.14 -8.29 -0.04
C TYR A 165 -12.59 -8.73 -0.23
N LYS A 166 -13.49 -7.75 -0.49
CA LYS A 166 -14.84 -8.06 -0.95
C LYS A 166 -14.78 -8.74 -2.31
N GLU A 167 -15.58 -9.76 -2.49
CA GLU A 167 -15.74 -10.43 -3.77
C GLU A 167 -16.21 -9.45 -4.84
N LYS A 168 -15.67 -9.61 -6.03
CA LYS A 168 -16.02 -8.79 -7.19
C LYS A 168 -16.60 -9.72 -8.24
N ARG A 169 -17.72 -9.31 -8.82
CA ARG A 169 -18.40 -10.08 -9.84
C ARG A 169 -18.59 -9.29 -11.13
N ALA A 170 -18.84 -9.99 -12.20
CA ALA A 170 -19.29 -9.43 -13.46
C ALA A 170 -20.73 -8.89 -13.37
N ILE A 171 -21.10 -8.02 -14.28
CA ILE A 171 -22.49 -7.62 -14.55
C ILE A 171 -23.05 -8.69 -15.47
N THR A 172 -24.28 -9.17 -15.19
CA THR A 172 -24.99 -10.09 -16.10
C THR A 172 -25.61 -9.37 -17.27
N ALA A 173 -26.04 -10.07 -18.31
CA ALA A 173 -26.72 -9.48 -19.46
C ALA A 173 -28.04 -8.82 -19.05
N GLU A 174 -28.79 -9.47 -18.17
CA GLU A 174 -30.08 -8.97 -17.65
C GLU A 174 -29.88 -7.69 -16.82
N GLU A 175 -28.85 -7.66 -15.96
CA GLU A 175 -28.50 -6.47 -15.19
C GLU A 175 -28.06 -5.32 -16.10
N HIS A 176 -27.28 -5.61 -17.14
CA HIS A 176 -26.88 -4.63 -18.13
C HIS A 176 -28.09 -4.04 -18.86
N ALA A 177 -28.99 -4.89 -19.32
CA ALA A 177 -30.25 -4.46 -19.97
C ALA A 177 -31.10 -3.57 -19.03
N ALA A 178 -31.24 -3.96 -17.75
CA ALA A 178 -31.96 -3.18 -16.77
C ALA A 178 -31.32 -1.79 -16.52
N ILE A 179 -29.96 -1.75 -16.44
CA ILE A 179 -29.22 -0.49 -16.29
C ILE A 179 -29.46 0.43 -17.49
N LEU A 180 -29.44 -0.10 -18.71
CA LEU A 180 -29.67 0.67 -19.93
C LEU A 180 -31.13 1.17 -20.04
N ALA A 181 -32.09 0.35 -19.63
CA ALA A 181 -33.52 0.73 -19.65
C ALA A 181 -33.80 1.87 -18.66
N ALA A 182 -33.16 1.87 -17.51
CA ALA A 182 -33.33 2.87 -16.47
C ALA A 182 -32.47 4.15 -16.68
N GLU A 183 -31.49 4.13 -17.59
CA GLU A 183 -30.64 5.30 -17.84
C GLU A 183 -31.30 6.27 -18.79
N VAL A 184 -31.53 7.49 -18.31
CA VAL A 184 -32.16 8.55 -19.07
C VAL A 184 -31.20 9.46 -19.84
N ASN A 185 -29.94 9.52 -19.39
CA ASN A 185 -28.92 10.30 -20.08
C ASN A 185 -28.38 9.51 -21.27
N ALA A 186 -28.54 10.03 -22.46
CA ALA A 186 -28.14 9.35 -23.71
C ALA A 186 -26.62 9.05 -23.76
N GLU A 187 -25.79 10.00 -23.34
CA GLU A 187 -24.33 9.82 -23.35
C GLU A 187 -23.91 8.70 -22.39
N ARG A 188 -24.46 8.66 -21.16
CA ARG A 188 -24.19 7.58 -20.20
C ARG A 188 -24.70 6.22 -20.71
N LYS A 189 -25.82 6.20 -21.37
CA LYS A 189 -26.39 4.97 -21.95
C LYS A 189 -25.44 4.35 -22.97
N VAL A 190 -24.95 5.12 -23.90
CA VAL A 190 -23.96 4.66 -24.90
C VAL A 190 -22.64 4.32 -24.27
N PHE A 191 -22.19 5.10 -23.28
CA PHE A 191 -20.98 4.81 -22.52
C PHE A 191 -21.03 3.43 -21.81
N TYR A 192 -22.18 3.07 -21.19
CA TYR A 192 -22.34 1.75 -20.57
C TYR A 192 -22.32 0.61 -21.61
N GLN A 193 -22.93 0.84 -22.77
CA GLN A 193 -22.87 -0.11 -23.87
C GLN A 193 -21.45 -0.31 -24.38
N LEU A 194 -20.68 0.76 -24.59
CA LEU A 194 -19.27 0.62 -24.99
C LEU A 194 -18.39 0.01 -23.87
N CYS A 195 -18.66 0.27 -22.58
CA CYS A 195 -18.02 -0.45 -21.49
C CYS A 195 -18.29 -1.97 -21.57
N TRP A 196 -19.50 -2.36 -21.96
CA TRP A 196 -19.90 -3.76 -22.17
C TRP A 196 -19.15 -4.40 -23.35
N HIS A 197 -19.08 -3.73 -24.48
CA HIS A 197 -18.49 -4.28 -25.71
C HIS A 197 -16.95 -4.26 -25.73
N LEU A 198 -16.32 -3.24 -25.14
CA LEU A 198 -14.88 -3.03 -25.25
C LEU A 198 -14.07 -3.55 -24.05
N GLY A 199 -14.69 -3.79 -22.89
CA GLY A 199 -14.00 -4.24 -21.68
C GLY A 199 -12.90 -3.32 -21.16
N GLY A 200 -12.86 -2.07 -21.61
CA GLY A 200 -11.94 -1.04 -21.14
C GLY A 200 -12.22 -0.59 -19.70
N SER A 201 -11.29 0.14 -19.10
CA SER A 201 -11.62 0.80 -17.83
C SER A 201 -12.56 1.97 -18.07
N GLN A 202 -13.36 2.36 -17.05
CA GLN A 202 -14.24 3.52 -17.16
C GLN A 202 -13.54 4.80 -17.61
N GLY A 203 -12.25 4.95 -17.24
CA GLY A 203 -11.49 6.14 -17.62
C GLY A 203 -10.99 6.07 -19.05
N ASP A 204 -10.62 4.88 -19.52
CA ASP A 204 -10.18 4.69 -20.90
C ASP A 204 -11.35 4.90 -21.85
N ILE A 205 -12.52 4.27 -21.59
CA ILE A 205 -13.72 4.43 -22.43
C ILE A 205 -14.25 5.86 -22.41
N ALA A 206 -14.32 6.53 -21.24
CA ALA A 206 -14.81 7.91 -21.15
C ALA A 206 -13.90 8.92 -21.87
N CYS A 207 -12.64 8.59 -22.11
CA CYS A 207 -11.68 9.45 -22.79
C CYS A 207 -11.47 9.08 -24.27
N LEU A 208 -12.22 8.11 -24.81
CA LEU A 208 -12.17 7.77 -26.24
C LEU A 208 -12.53 8.96 -27.10
N ARG A 209 -11.87 9.04 -28.23
CA ARG A 209 -12.07 10.07 -29.25
C ARG A 209 -12.51 9.44 -30.57
N GLY A 210 -13.11 10.22 -31.43
CA GLY A 210 -13.50 9.75 -32.77
C GLY A 210 -12.30 9.26 -33.57
N GLU A 211 -11.16 9.93 -33.43
CA GLU A 211 -9.90 9.60 -34.12
C GLU A 211 -9.27 8.27 -33.64
N ASP A 212 -9.72 7.73 -32.50
CA ASP A 212 -9.27 6.43 -32.01
C ASP A 212 -9.91 5.25 -32.76
N VAL A 213 -10.93 5.51 -33.60
CA VAL A 213 -11.71 4.51 -34.35
C VAL A 213 -11.16 4.38 -35.76
N ASP A 214 -10.68 3.20 -36.09
CA ASP A 214 -10.30 2.80 -37.44
C ASP A 214 -11.48 2.06 -38.08
N TRP A 215 -12.19 2.76 -38.94
CA TRP A 215 -13.39 2.25 -39.61
C TRP A 215 -13.09 1.19 -40.68
N GLU A 216 -11.90 1.26 -41.33
CA GLU A 216 -11.50 0.33 -42.36
C GLU A 216 -11.21 -1.05 -41.75
N ASN A 217 -10.47 -1.06 -40.64
CA ASN A 217 -10.10 -2.31 -39.95
C ASN A 217 -11.12 -2.71 -38.87
N SER A 218 -12.16 -1.91 -38.66
CA SER A 218 -13.13 -2.12 -37.59
C SER A 218 -12.45 -2.31 -36.22
N THR A 219 -11.56 -1.39 -35.86
CA THR A 219 -10.82 -1.42 -34.58
C THR A 219 -10.93 -0.07 -33.85
N VAL A 220 -10.76 -0.12 -32.53
CA VAL A 220 -10.51 1.07 -31.72
C VAL A 220 -9.19 0.92 -31.02
N SER A 221 -8.34 1.95 -31.08
CA SER A 221 -7.03 1.96 -30.47
C SER A 221 -6.91 3.10 -29.45
N PHE A 222 -6.43 2.78 -28.26
CA PHE A 222 -6.20 3.79 -27.22
C PHE A 222 -5.05 3.37 -26.29
N THR A 223 -4.42 4.37 -25.69
CA THR A 223 -3.38 4.12 -24.69
C THR A 223 -3.96 4.18 -23.27
N ARG A 224 -3.81 3.11 -22.51
CA ARG A 224 -4.28 3.07 -21.12
C ARG A 224 -3.63 4.17 -20.28
N LYS A 225 -4.43 5.05 -19.71
CA LYS A 225 -3.97 6.18 -18.93
C LYS A 225 -3.06 5.77 -17.76
N LYS A 226 -3.36 4.67 -17.08
CA LYS A 226 -2.65 4.21 -15.89
C LYS A 226 -1.33 3.50 -16.19
N THR A 227 -1.30 2.65 -17.21
CA THR A 227 -0.14 1.76 -17.51
C THR A 227 0.64 2.19 -18.72
N LYS A 228 0.15 3.17 -19.48
CA LYS A 228 0.73 3.63 -20.75
C LYS A 228 0.89 2.52 -21.80
N VAL A 229 0.13 1.43 -21.65
CA VAL A 229 0.14 0.31 -22.61
C VAL A 229 -0.88 0.60 -23.69
N PRO A 230 -0.50 0.52 -24.98
CA PRO A 230 -1.45 0.62 -26.10
C PRO A 230 -2.38 -0.60 -26.09
N VAL A 231 -3.63 -0.39 -26.48
CA VAL A 231 -4.67 -1.41 -26.58
C VAL A 231 -5.35 -1.23 -27.91
N ILE A 232 -5.51 -2.30 -28.67
CA ILE A 232 -6.30 -2.36 -29.88
C ILE A 232 -7.41 -3.39 -29.65
N VAL A 233 -8.65 -3.00 -29.90
CA VAL A 233 -9.82 -3.87 -29.73
C VAL A 233 -10.54 -3.94 -31.08
N ARG A 234 -10.81 -5.16 -31.56
CA ARG A 234 -11.67 -5.37 -32.72
C ARG A 234 -13.13 -5.11 -32.34
N LEU A 235 -13.83 -4.37 -33.17
CA LEU A 235 -15.21 -3.96 -32.95
C LEU A 235 -16.17 -4.97 -33.61
N GLY A 236 -17.14 -5.44 -32.84
CA GLY A 236 -18.28 -6.16 -33.39
C GLY A 236 -19.31 -5.19 -33.98
N SER A 237 -20.24 -5.74 -34.74
CA SER A 237 -21.29 -4.95 -35.43
C SER A 237 -22.08 -4.05 -34.50
N GLU A 238 -22.41 -4.51 -33.30
CA GLU A 238 -23.14 -3.73 -32.31
C GLU A 238 -22.33 -2.50 -31.83
N ALA A 239 -21.06 -2.68 -31.53
CA ALA A 239 -20.17 -1.59 -31.13
C ALA A 239 -19.95 -0.59 -32.28
N LEU A 240 -19.80 -1.05 -33.53
CA LEU A 240 -19.67 -0.21 -34.70
C LEU A 240 -20.95 0.64 -34.91
N ASN A 241 -22.13 0.06 -34.75
CA ASN A 241 -23.38 0.80 -34.88
C ASN A 241 -23.51 1.87 -33.81
N LEU A 242 -23.12 1.61 -32.57
CA LEU A 242 -23.11 2.62 -31.50
C LEU A 242 -22.15 3.78 -31.79
N LEU A 243 -21.02 3.49 -32.41
CA LEU A 243 -19.98 4.50 -32.70
C LEU A 243 -20.37 5.41 -33.89
N LYS A 244 -21.20 4.94 -34.85
CA LYS A 244 -21.65 5.72 -36.00
C LYS A 244 -22.43 6.96 -35.60
N ASP A 245 -23.14 6.91 -34.48
CA ASP A 245 -23.98 8.00 -33.98
C ASP A 245 -23.21 8.96 -33.07
N LEU A 246 -21.91 8.70 -32.84
CA LEU A 246 -21.04 9.53 -32.01
C LEU A 246 -20.14 10.46 -32.84
N PRO A 247 -19.53 11.51 -32.25
CA PRO A 247 -18.67 12.42 -32.98
C PRO A 247 -17.49 11.70 -33.67
N ALA A 248 -17.28 11.98 -34.94
CA ALA A 248 -16.16 11.45 -35.72
C ALA A 248 -14.82 12.05 -35.29
N GLU A 249 -14.82 13.23 -34.70
CA GLU A 249 -13.66 13.96 -34.20
C GLU A 249 -13.90 14.43 -32.77
N GLY A 250 -12.83 14.48 -31.98
CA GLY A 250 -12.89 14.92 -30.60
C GLY A 250 -13.43 13.86 -29.63
N PRO A 251 -13.77 14.23 -28.39
CA PRO A 251 -14.24 13.29 -27.37
C PRO A 251 -15.57 12.63 -27.78
N LEU A 252 -15.65 11.30 -27.72
CA LEU A 252 -16.92 10.58 -27.92
C LEU A 252 -17.94 10.90 -26.82
N PHE A 253 -17.44 11.23 -25.62
CA PHE A 253 -18.25 11.50 -24.42
C PHE A 253 -17.82 12.83 -23.77
N PRO A 254 -18.19 14.00 -24.34
CA PRO A 254 -17.74 15.31 -23.85
C PRO A 254 -18.07 15.56 -22.37
N TYR A 255 -19.27 15.21 -21.93
CA TYR A 255 -19.69 15.35 -20.55
C TYR A 255 -18.95 14.39 -19.64
N LEU A 256 -18.91 13.08 -19.96
CA LEU A 256 -18.28 12.07 -19.12
C LEU A 256 -16.75 12.21 -19.07
N ALA A 257 -16.13 12.69 -20.13
CA ALA A 257 -14.69 12.98 -20.14
C ALA A 257 -14.31 14.05 -19.10
N ALA A 258 -15.17 15.06 -18.92
CA ALA A 258 -14.99 16.14 -17.95
C ALA A 258 -15.33 15.72 -16.51
N VAL A 259 -16.20 14.72 -16.31
CA VAL A 259 -16.61 14.24 -14.98
C VAL A 259 -15.49 13.39 -14.36
N ARG A 260 -15.21 13.58 -13.06
CA ARG A 260 -14.21 12.78 -12.36
C ARG A 260 -14.63 11.32 -12.26
N ALA A 261 -13.66 10.42 -12.30
CA ALA A 261 -13.89 8.97 -12.21
C ALA A 261 -14.69 8.54 -10.96
N GLY A 262 -14.47 9.22 -9.83
CA GLY A 262 -15.24 8.99 -8.60
C GLY A 262 -16.71 9.34 -8.71
N ASP A 263 -17.02 10.42 -9.39
CA ASP A 263 -18.38 10.92 -9.56
C ASP A 263 -19.16 10.00 -10.53
N ARG A 264 -18.52 9.59 -11.65
CA ARG A 264 -19.08 8.55 -12.55
C ARG A 264 -19.38 7.26 -11.80
N ALA A 265 -18.47 6.81 -10.93
CA ALA A 265 -18.66 5.60 -10.13
C ALA A 265 -19.79 5.76 -9.09
N THR A 266 -19.99 6.97 -8.55
CA THR A 266 -21.06 7.26 -7.59
C THR A 266 -22.43 7.27 -8.29
N GLU A 267 -22.55 7.89 -9.44
CA GLU A 267 -23.77 7.86 -10.25
C GLU A 267 -24.16 6.43 -10.64
N PHE A 268 -23.20 5.65 -11.16
CA PHE A 268 -23.44 4.25 -11.49
C PHE A 268 -23.91 3.44 -10.27
N ARG A 269 -23.28 3.63 -9.12
CA ARG A 269 -23.69 2.96 -7.88
C ARG A 269 -25.10 3.37 -7.45
N SER A 270 -25.48 4.63 -7.61
CA SER A 270 -26.84 5.11 -7.33
C SER A 270 -27.85 4.41 -8.24
N ARG A 271 -27.55 4.28 -9.53
CA ARG A 271 -28.39 3.57 -10.50
C ARG A 271 -28.55 2.09 -10.12
N CYS A 272 -27.45 1.39 -9.84
CA CYS A 272 -27.50 0.00 -9.43
C CYS A 272 -28.32 -0.21 -8.14
N ARG A 273 -28.22 0.72 -7.18
CA ARG A 273 -29.02 0.69 -5.95
C ARG A 273 -30.51 0.82 -6.22
N GLN A 274 -30.92 1.73 -7.11
CA GLN A 274 -32.32 1.90 -7.52
C GLN A 274 -32.89 0.63 -8.16
N LEU A 275 -32.04 -0.16 -8.82
CA LEU A 275 -32.40 -1.41 -9.49
C LEU A 275 -32.19 -2.66 -8.60
N ASN A 276 -31.81 -2.49 -7.32
CA ASN A 276 -31.45 -3.57 -6.41
C ASN A 276 -30.29 -4.46 -6.91
N ILE A 277 -29.42 -3.93 -7.79
CA ILE A 277 -28.24 -4.62 -8.30
C ILE A 277 -27.09 -4.40 -7.33
N ASN A 278 -26.62 -5.48 -6.68
CA ASN A 278 -25.61 -5.44 -5.63
C ASN A 278 -24.29 -6.09 -6.08
N GLY A 279 -23.16 -5.67 -5.46
CA GLY A 279 -21.85 -6.28 -5.67
C GLY A 279 -21.15 -5.86 -6.97
N VAL A 280 -21.70 -4.94 -7.74
CA VAL A 280 -21.16 -4.46 -9.00
C VAL A 280 -20.64 -3.02 -8.93
N THR A 281 -19.72 -2.70 -9.82
CA THR A 281 -19.16 -1.38 -10.03
C THR A 281 -18.96 -1.16 -11.53
N LEU A 282 -18.62 0.06 -11.97
CA LEU A 282 -18.24 0.27 -13.38
C LEU A 282 -17.11 -0.66 -13.85
N HIS A 283 -16.23 -1.10 -12.95
CA HIS A 283 -15.19 -2.06 -13.29
C HIS A 283 -15.72 -3.47 -13.55
N SER A 284 -16.93 -3.79 -13.10
CA SER A 284 -17.60 -5.08 -13.33
C SER A 284 -17.95 -5.31 -14.80
N TYR A 285 -18.08 -4.27 -15.62
CA TYR A 285 -18.15 -4.39 -17.07
C TYR A 285 -16.94 -5.08 -17.68
N ARG A 286 -15.76 -4.77 -17.16
CA ARG A 286 -14.52 -5.42 -17.60
C ARG A 286 -14.48 -6.91 -17.25
N TYR A 287 -15.02 -7.29 -16.10
CA TYR A 287 -15.17 -8.72 -15.75
C TYR A 287 -16.18 -9.41 -16.66
N ALA A 288 -17.32 -8.76 -16.93
CA ALA A 288 -18.33 -9.28 -17.85
C ALA A 288 -17.79 -9.49 -19.26
N TRP A 289 -17.00 -8.54 -19.76
CA TRP A 289 -16.33 -8.68 -21.06
C TRP A 289 -15.34 -9.87 -21.05
N ALA A 290 -14.50 -9.97 -20.01
CA ALA A 290 -13.51 -11.05 -19.92
C ALA A 290 -14.17 -12.43 -19.81
N GLU A 291 -15.27 -12.57 -19.06
CA GLU A 291 -16.02 -13.84 -18.96
C GLU A 291 -16.63 -14.23 -20.29
N ARG A 292 -17.16 -13.27 -21.05
CA ARG A 292 -17.70 -13.55 -22.40
C ARG A 292 -16.58 -13.93 -23.37
N ALA A 293 -15.45 -13.22 -23.36
CA ALA A 293 -14.31 -13.53 -24.20
C ALA A 293 -13.77 -14.96 -23.94
N LEU A 294 -13.72 -15.39 -22.66
CA LEU A 294 -13.32 -16.74 -22.29
C LEU A 294 -14.29 -17.84 -22.77
N LYS A 295 -15.58 -17.51 -22.96
CA LYS A 295 -16.59 -18.45 -23.47
C LYS A 295 -16.58 -18.58 -24.98
N CYS A 296 -16.03 -17.60 -25.66
CA CYS A 296 -15.99 -17.58 -27.14
C CYS A 296 -14.70 -18.15 -27.74
N GLY A 297 -13.74 -18.52 -26.89
CA GLY A 297 -12.51 -19.11 -27.37
C GLY A 297 -11.28 -18.76 -26.67
#